data_c79c5ecfdd88174d485eb3ec35771f4e
#
_entry.id   c79c5ecfdd88174d485eb3ec35771f4e
#
_cell.length_a   1.000
_cell.length_b   1.000
_cell.length_c   1.000
_cell.angle_alpha   90.00
_cell.angle_beta   90.00
_cell.angle_gamma   90.00
#
_symmetry.space_group_name_H-M   'P 1'
#
loop_
_entity.id
_entity.type
_entity.pdbx_description
1 polymer ?
#
loop_
_entity_poly.entity_id
_entity_poly.type
_entity_poly.pdbx_seq_one_letter_code
_entity_poly.pdbx_strand_id
1 'polypeptide(L)'
;MRNPIPRVAAIHDLAGFARTSLTAAIPILSSMGIQATPLPTAILSTQTVGYNDFTLLDLTDDMVRILDHWERLGLRFDGVYSGFMASTAQMDSAARCIRNCLAPGGLAVVDPVLGDDGKLIPTMTPEMVAKMRWLITCADLITPNFTEVCLLLDEPYSPEADLPTLKGWLRRLARQWYIPLPGVFHAMQRKL
;
A
#
# COMPACT_ATOMS: atom_id res chain seq x y z
N MET A 1 2.35 -15.92 25.11
CA MET A 1 3.74 -15.46 24.95
C MET A 1 3.80 -14.57 23.72
N ARG A 2 4.37 -13.38 23.83
CA ARG A 2 4.60 -12.51 22.67
C ARG A 2 5.68 -13.18 21.82
N ASN A 3 5.41 -13.35 20.51
CA ASN A 3 6.43 -13.88 19.60
C ASN A 3 7.64 -12.92 19.64
N PRO A 4 8.87 -13.36 19.92
CA PRO A 4 10.04 -12.48 19.96
C PRO A 4 10.36 -11.86 18.58
N ILE A 5 9.87 -12.45 17.50
CA ILE A 5 10.08 -11.96 16.12
C ILE A 5 8.81 -11.21 15.67
N PRO A 6 8.91 -9.89 15.37
CA PRO A 6 7.78 -9.13 14.84
C PRO A 6 7.27 -9.75 13.53
N ARG A 7 5.96 -9.74 13.33
CA ARG A 7 5.29 -10.27 12.13
C ARG A 7 4.55 -9.16 11.40
N VAL A 8 4.73 -9.09 10.08
CA VAL A 8 4.05 -8.13 9.20
C VAL A 8 3.28 -8.88 8.13
N ALA A 9 1.97 -8.61 8.03
CA ALA A 9 1.19 -9.01 6.86
C ALA A 9 1.53 -8.07 5.70
N ALA A 10 2.10 -8.60 4.63
CA ALA A 10 2.50 -7.86 3.44
C ALA A 10 1.49 -8.10 2.31
N ILE A 11 0.68 -7.08 2.00
CA ILE A 11 -0.43 -7.15 1.05
C ILE A 11 0.01 -6.46 -0.24
N HIS A 12 0.57 -7.21 -1.18
CA HIS A 12 1.10 -6.72 -2.45
C HIS A 12 0.97 -7.79 -3.53
N ASP A 13 1.16 -7.42 -4.79
CA ASP A 13 1.33 -8.38 -5.86
C ASP A 13 2.67 -9.15 -5.75
N LEU A 14 2.72 -10.28 -6.42
CA LEU A 14 3.94 -11.07 -6.61
C LEU A 14 4.37 -10.97 -8.08
N ALA A 15 5.32 -10.09 -8.38
CA ALA A 15 5.91 -9.99 -9.70
C ALA A 15 6.97 -11.09 -9.93
N GLY A 16 6.81 -11.87 -11.00
CA GLY A 16 7.75 -12.94 -11.35
C GLY A 16 9.11 -12.42 -11.82
N PHE A 17 9.10 -11.39 -12.67
CA PHE A 17 10.32 -10.74 -13.13
C PHE A 17 10.31 -9.27 -12.70
N ALA A 18 11.24 -8.88 -11.91
CA ALA A 18 11.66 -7.62 -11.33
C ALA A 18 11.75 -7.72 -9.80
N ARG A 19 12.36 -6.71 -9.16
CA ARG A 19 12.45 -6.62 -7.70
C ARG A 19 11.49 -5.55 -7.21
N THR A 20 10.22 -5.90 -7.13
CA THR A 20 9.15 -4.99 -6.71
C THR A 20 8.14 -5.74 -5.86
N SER A 21 7.27 -5.04 -5.18
CA SER A 21 6.17 -5.61 -4.40
C SER A 21 6.64 -6.71 -3.43
N LEU A 22 6.04 -7.89 -3.40
CA LEU A 22 6.43 -8.98 -2.48
C LEU A 22 7.88 -9.44 -2.69
N THR A 23 8.39 -9.44 -3.92
CA THR A 23 9.78 -9.88 -4.19
C THR A 23 10.82 -8.90 -3.63
N ALA A 24 10.45 -7.66 -3.33
CA ALA A 24 11.25 -6.69 -2.62
C ALA A 24 10.91 -6.65 -1.11
N ALA A 25 9.63 -6.61 -0.75
CA ALA A 25 9.20 -6.46 0.63
C ALA A 25 9.63 -7.63 1.52
N ILE A 26 9.51 -8.87 1.04
CA ILE A 26 9.88 -10.07 1.82
C ILE A 26 11.35 -10.06 2.22
N PRO A 27 12.34 -9.95 1.30
CA PRO A 27 13.75 -9.97 1.70
C PRO A 27 14.13 -8.75 2.54
N ILE A 28 13.55 -7.57 2.31
CA ILE A 28 13.83 -6.38 3.10
C ILE A 28 13.34 -6.58 4.54
N LEU A 29 12.09 -6.95 4.74
CA LEU A 29 11.54 -7.22 6.08
C LEU A 29 12.32 -8.33 6.79
N SER A 30 12.66 -9.41 6.07
CA SER A 30 13.44 -10.52 6.62
C SER A 30 14.84 -10.08 7.06
N SER A 31 15.52 -9.23 6.28
CA SER A 31 16.84 -8.68 6.65
C SER A 31 16.79 -7.78 7.89
N MET A 32 15.64 -7.20 8.19
CA MET A 32 15.37 -6.41 9.39
C MET A 32 14.98 -7.28 10.61
N GLY A 33 14.98 -8.61 10.48
CA GLY A 33 14.54 -9.52 11.53
C GLY A 33 13.03 -9.59 11.73
N ILE A 34 12.26 -9.20 10.71
CA ILE A 34 10.79 -9.21 10.70
C ILE A 34 10.29 -10.40 9.87
N GLN A 35 9.37 -11.18 10.41
CA GLN A 35 8.69 -12.22 9.65
C GLN A 35 7.66 -11.59 8.70
N ALA A 36 7.97 -11.55 7.42
CA ALA A 36 6.99 -11.19 6.39
C ALA A 36 6.01 -12.34 6.17
N THR A 37 4.72 -12.03 6.25
CA THR A 37 3.61 -12.98 5.95
C THR A 37 2.87 -12.45 4.73
N PRO A 38 3.09 -13.02 3.53
CA PRO A 38 2.51 -12.49 2.30
C PRO A 38 1.00 -12.76 2.21
N LEU A 39 0.24 -11.75 1.80
CA LEU A 39 -1.12 -11.83 1.30
C LEU A 39 -1.12 -11.30 -0.14
N PRO A 40 -0.88 -12.17 -1.14
CA PRO A 40 -0.71 -11.72 -2.51
C PRO A 40 -2.04 -11.22 -3.09
N THR A 41 -2.01 -10.04 -3.74
CA THR A 41 -3.15 -9.44 -4.43
C THR A 41 -3.30 -9.97 -5.86
N ALA A 42 -2.18 -10.24 -6.49
CA ALA A 42 -2.08 -10.82 -7.84
C ALA A 42 -0.75 -11.54 -8.02
N ILE A 43 -0.69 -12.42 -9.00
CA ILE A 43 0.58 -12.91 -9.55
C ILE A 43 0.76 -12.28 -10.93
N LEU A 44 1.90 -11.64 -11.15
CA LEU A 44 2.25 -10.98 -12.40
C LEU A 44 3.44 -11.69 -13.04
N SER A 45 3.45 -11.85 -14.37
CA SER A 45 4.62 -12.36 -15.07
C SER A 45 5.83 -11.43 -14.94
N THR A 46 5.58 -10.11 -14.97
CA THR A 46 6.55 -9.02 -14.76
C THR A 46 5.91 -7.91 -13.93
N GLN A 47 6.69 -6.92 -13.50
CA GLN A 47 6.10 -5.67 -13.02
C GLN A 47 5.29 -4.98 -14.13
N THR A 48 4.42 -4.04 -13.77
CA THR A 48 3.54 -3.33 -14.71
C THR A 48 4.24 -2.16 -15.42
N VAL A 49 5.25 -1.56 -14.80
CA VAL A 49 5.97 -0.40 -15.34
C VAL A 49 7.12 -0.88 -16.25
N GLY A 50 7.15 -0.39 -17.48
CA GLY A 50 8.18 -0.72 -18.45
C GLY A 50 7.99 -2.06 -19.19
N TYR A 51 6.90 -2.77 -18.95
CA TYR A 51 6.54 -4.01 -19.65
C TYR A 51 5.09 -3.95 -20.12
N ASN A 52 4.88 -4.34 -21.38
CA ASN A 52 3.56 -4.48 -21.98
C ASN A 52 3.15 -5.96 -21.98
N ASP A 53 1.86 -6.21 -22.15
CA ASP A 53 1.29 -7.56 -22.32
C ASP A 53 1.65 -8.57 -21.22
N PHE A 54 1.83 -8.07 -19.98
CA PHE A 54 2.08 -8.93 -18.84
C PHE A 54 0.85 -9.77 -18.50
N THR A 55 1.08 -11.00 -18.04
CA THR A 55 0.03 -11.84 -17.48
C THR A 55 -0.27 -11.39 -16.06
N LEU A 56 -1.57 -11.24 -15.73
CA LEU A 56 -2.06 -10.96 -14.39
C LEU A 56 -3.03 -12.05 -13.98
N LEU A 57 -2.72 -12.74 -12.89
CA LEU A 57 -3.61 -13.65 -12.20
C LEU A 57 -4.17 -12.92 -10.98
N ASP A 58 -5.44 -12.55 -11.01
CA ASP A 58 -6.13 -11.89 -9.90
C ASP A 58 -6.37 -12.87 -8.76
N LEU A 59 -6.11 -12.46 -7.51
CA LEU A 59 -6.26 -13.28 -6.30
C LEU A 59 -7.29 -12.71 -5.33
N THR A 60 -8.26 -11.91 -5.81
CA THR A 60 -9.26 -11.26 -4.96
C THR A 60 -10.01 -12.25 -4.08
N ASP A 61 -10.53 -13.35 -4.65
CA ASP A 61 -11.27 -14.39 -3.91
C ASP A 61 -10.36 -15.17 -2.96
N ASP A 62 -9.10 -15.39 -3.37
CA ASP A 62 -8.13 -16.12 -2.54
C ASP A 62 -7.68 -15.27 -1.35
N MET A 63 -7.57 -13.95 -1.48
CA MET A 63 -7.34 -13.05 -0.35
C MET A 63 -8.42 -13.20 0.71
N VAL A 64 -9.70 -13.25 0.32
CA VAL A 64 -10.82 -13.47 1.25
C VAL A 64 -10.67 -14.82 1.96
N ARG A 65 -10.40 -15.92 1.24
CA ARG A 65 -10.22 -17.26 1.81
C ARG A 65 -9.04 -17.32 2.78
N ILE A 66 -7.92 -16.66 2.44
CA ILE A 66 -6.74 -16.58 3.31
C ILE A 66 -7.07 -15.81 4.59
N LEU A 67 -7.74 -14.64 4.48
CA LEU A 67 -8.16 -13.85 5.64
C LEU A 67 -9.14 -14.60 6.52
N ASP A 68 -10.13 -15.31 5.96
CA ASP A 68 -11.04 -16.16 6.70
C ASP A 68 -10.28 -17.21 7.54
N HIS A 69 -9.24 -17.79 6.96
CA HIS A 69 -8.40 -18.74 7.67
C HIS A 69 -7.57 -18.09 8.77
N TRP A 70 -6.92 -16.96 8.49
CA TRP A 70 -6.13 -16.24 9.48
C TRP A 70 -6.96 -15.79 10.68
N GLU A 71 -8.18 -15.30 10.42
CA GLU A 71 -9.11 -14.90 11.47
C GLU A 71 -9.56 -16.08 12.33
N ARG A 72 -9.89 -17.23 11.71
CA ARG A 72 -10.23 -18.47 12.46
C ARG A 72 -9.08 -18.97 13.34
N LEU A 73 -7.83 -18.81 12.89
CA LEU A 73 -6.64 -19.13 13.67
C LEU A 73 -6.31 -18.07 14.75
N GLY A 74 -7.01 -16.95 14.77
CA GLY A 74 -6.73 -15.83 15.68
C GLY A 74 -5.35 -15.19 15.44
N LEU A 75 -4.84 -15.21 14.20
CA LEU A 75 -3.55 -14.63 13.88
C LEU A 75 -3.56 -13.12 14.12
N ARG A 76 -2.44 -12.63 14.67
CA ARG A 76 -2.21 -11.19 14.89
C ARG A 76 -0.84 -10.81 14.36
N PHE A 77 -0.78 -9.63 13.73
CA PHE A 77 0.42 -9.05 13.13
C PHE A 77 0.82 -7.79 13.88
N ASP A 78 2.11 -7.58 14.09
CA ASP A 78 2.65 -6.34 14.66
C ASP A 78 2.59 -5.19 13.64
N GLY A 79 2.44 -5.51 12.35
CA GLY A 79 2.21 -4.54 11.28
C GLY A 79 1.40 -5.15 10.12
N VAL A 80 0.69 -4.28 9.40
CA VAL A 80 0.09 -4.56 8.10
C VAL A 80 0.67 -3.56 7.12
N TYR A 81 1.26 -4.03 6.04
CA TYR A 81 1.83 -3.20 4.98
C TYR A 81 1.19 -3.55 3.64
N SER A 82 0.47 -2.62 3.06
CA SER A 82 -0.19 -2.80 1.76
C SER A 82 0.41 -1.90 0.68
N GLY A 83 0.38 -2.38 -0.56
CA GLY A 83 0.80 -1.65 -1.76
C GLY A 83 -0.19 -1.88 -2.91
N PHE A 84 0.28 -2.42 -4.04
CA PHE A 84 -0.56 -2.59 -5.23
C PHE A 84 -1.77 -3.50 -4.97
N MET A 85 -2.94 -3.00 -5.37
CA MET A 85 -4.21 -3.72 -5.37
C MET A 85 -4.92 -3.51 -6.70
N ALA A 86 -5.45 -4.57 -7.29
CA ALA A 86 -6.04 -4.57 -8.62
C ALA A 86 -7.54 -4.22 -8.62
N SER A 87 -8.18 -4.12 -7.46
CA SER A 87 -9.62 -3.84 -7.35
C SER A 87 -10.01 -3.18 -6.03
N THR A 88 -11.19 -2.56 -6.00
CA THR A 88 -11.79 -2.01 -4.77
C THR A 88 -12.07 -3.10 -3.73
N ALA A 89 -12.41 -4.33 -4.16
CA ALA A 89 -12.62 -5.47 -3.28
C ALA A 89 -11.33 -5.91 -2.56
N GLN A 90 -10.18 -5.81 -3.21
CA GLN A 90 -8.89 -6.03 -2.56
C GLN A 90 -8.56 -4.95 -1.53
N MET A 91 -8.96 -3.70 -1.77
CA MET A 91 -8.84 -2.62 -0.78
C MET A 91 -9.74 -2.88 0.45
N ASP A 92 -10.94 -3.44 0.25
CA ASP A 92 -11.78 -3.90 1.37
C ASP A 92 -11.12 -5.03 2.16
N SER A 93 -10.47 -5.97 1.48
CA SER A 93 -9.71 -7.05 2.11
C SER A 93 -8.50 -6.51 2.90
N ALA A 94 -7.78 -5.52 2.39
CA ALA A 94 -6.69 -4.86 3.11
C ALA A 94 -7.21 -4.16 4.39
N ALA A 95 -8.29 -3.40 4.30
CA ALA A 95 -8.92 -2.77 5.47
C ALA A 95 -9.45 -3.80 6.47
N ARG A 96 -9.98 -4.95 6.00
CA ARG A 96 -10.38 -6.07 6.84
C ARG A 96 -9.17 -6.65 7.60
N CYS A 97 -8.05 -6.85 6.92
CA CYS A 97 -6.81 -7.31 7.55
C CYS A 97 -6.34 -6.34 8.65
N ILE A 98 -6.36 -5.03 8.38
CA ILE A 98 -6.03 -4.00 9.37
C ILE A 98 -6.95 -4.09 10.60
N ARG A 99 -8.26 -4.15 10.39
CA ARG A 99 -9.23 -4.18 11.50
C ARG A 99 -9.17 -5.47 12.33
N ASN A 100 -9.01 -6.62 11.67
CA ASN A 100 -9.24 -7.92 12.29
C ASN A 100 -7.94 -8.66 12.64
N CYS A 101 -6.82 -8.36 11.97
CA CYS A 101 -5.57 -9.08 12.16
C CYS A 101 -4.42 -8.22 12.72
N LEU A 102 -4.56 -6.89 12.77
CA LEU A 102 -3.55 -6.05 13.42
C LEU A 102 -3.61 -6.24 14.94
N ALA A 103 -2.46 -6.41 15.56
CA ALA A 103 -2.35 -6.50 17.02
C ALA A 103 -2.59 -5.13 17.67
N PRO A 104 -3.07 -5.08 18.93
CA PRO A 104 -3.14 -3.82 19.68
C PRO A 104 -1.77 -3.13 19.73
N GLY A 105 -1.70 -1.89 19.27
CA GLY A 105 -0.45 -1.12 19.16
C GLY A 105 0.43 -1.51 17.95
N GLY A 106 -0.09 -2.32 17.03
CA GLY A 106 0.52 -2.59 15.73
C GLY A 106 0.42 -1.40 14.80
N LEU A 107 1.16 -1.42 13.68
CA LEU A 107 1.27 -0.32 12.72
C LEU A 107 0.62 -0.70 11.39
N ALA A 108 -0.33 0.10 10.93
CA ALA A 108 -0.90 -0.01 9.60
C ALA A 108 -0.18 0.96 8.63
N VAL A 109 0.48 0.41 7.62
CA VAL A 109 1.17 1.17 6.57
C VAL A 109 0.47 0.92 5.24
N VAL A 110 0.03 2.00 4.57
CA VAL A 110 -0.58 1.92 3.25
C VAL A 110 0.26 2.71 2.25
N ASP A 111 0.80 2.00 1.28
CA ASP A 111 1.39 2.58 0.08
C ASP A 111 0.26 2.73 -0.95
N PRO A 112 -0.20 3.96 -1.24
CA PRO A 112 -1.38 4.18 -2.07
C PRO A 112 -1.03 4.12 -3.56
N VAL A 113 -0.57 2.96 -4.01
CA VAL A 113 -0.14 2.74 -5.40
C VAL A 113 -1.27 3.02 -6.37
N LEU A 114 -1.23 4.19 -7.01
CA LEU A 114 -2.24 4.68 -7.95
C LEU A 114 -1.64 5.12 -9.29
N GLY A 115 -0.46 5.72 -9.29
CA GLY A 115 0.11 6.32 -10.48
C GLY A 115 1.54 6.82 -10.32
N ASP A 116 2.15 7.22 -11.44
CA ASP A 116 3.46 7.85 -11.47
C ASP A 116 3.54 8.84 -12.65
N ASP A 117 4.47 9.81 -12.59
CA ASP A 117 4.68 10.85 -13.61
C ASP A 117 3.37 11.54 -14.09
N GLY A 118 2.48 11.84 -13.15
CA GLY A 118 1.20 12.51 -13.41
C GLY A 118 0.12 11.64 -14.04
N LYS A 119 0.31 10.33 -14.15
CA LYS A 119 -0.61 9.41 -14.81
C LYS A 119 -1.03 8.29 -13.88
N LEU A 120 -2.28 7.86 -13.99
CA LEU A 120 -2.74 6.62 -13.38
C LEU A 120 -2.02 5.41 -14.01
N ILE A 121 -1.75 4.39 -13.21
CA ILE A 121 -1.37 3.07 -13.72
C ILE A 121 -2.53 2.53 -14.57
N PRO A 122 -2.26 1.85 -15.71
CA PRO A 122 -3.30 1.41 -16.64
C PRO A 122 -4.42 0.57 -16.03
N THR A 123 -4.16 -0.10 -14.92
CA THR A 123 -5.16 -0.92 -14.20
C THR A 123 -5.99 -0.13 -13.19
N MET A 124 -5.66 1.15 -12.93
CA MET A 124 -6.35 1.98 -11.95
C MET A 124 -7.51 2.75 -12.56
N THR A 125 -8.60 2.88 -11.82
CA THR A 125 -9.80 3.61 -12.20
C THR A 125 -10.08 4.77 -11.23
N PRO A 126 -10.89 5.78 -11.62
CA PRO A 126 -11.31 6.84 -10.70
C PRO A 126 -12.02 6.32 -9.44
N GLU A 127 -12.77 5.22 -9.57
CA GLU A 127 -13.41 4.55 -8.44
C GLU A 127 -12.37 3.99 -7.45
N MET A 128 -11.29 3.41 -7.97
CA MET A 128 -10.20 2.92 -7.13
C MET A 128 -9.46 4.07 -6.43
N VAL A 129 -9.31 5.24 -7.06
CA VAL A 129 -8.78 6.44 -6.39
C VAL A 129 -9.68 6.85 -5.23
N ALA A 130 -11.00 6.90 -5.46
CA ALA A 130 -11.97 7.21 -4.39
C ALA A 130 -11.92 6.18 -3.25
N LYS A 131 -11.79 4.90 -3.59
CA LYS A 131 -11.68 3.81 -2.61
C LYS A 131 -10.36 3.88 -1.83
N MET A 132 -9.26 4.25 -2.49
CA MET A 132 -7.96 4.45 -1.84
C MET A 132 -8.02 5.61 -0.83
N ARG A 133 -8.71 6.71 -1.14
CA ARG A 133 -8.95 7.81 -0.19
C ARG A 133 -9.64 7.33 1.09
N TRP A 134 -10.52 6.34 0.97
CA TRP A 134 -11.13 5.72 2.14
C TRP A 134 -10.13 4.77 2.85
N LEU A 135 -9.39 3.94 2.10
CA LEU A 135 -8.47 2.97 2.71
C LEU A 135 -7.39 3.65 3.56
N ILE A 136 -6.82 4.78 3.10
CA ILE A 136 -5.80 5.52 3.85
C ILE A 136 -6.30 6.06 5.20
N THR A 137 -7.63 6.16 5.42
CA THR A 137 -8.19 6.49 6.75
C THR A 137 -7.99 5.38 7.78
N CYS A 138 -7.68 4.16 7.32
CA CYS A 138 -7.38 3.01 8.18
C CYS A 138 -5.89 2.92 8.53
N ALA A 139 -5.04 3.79 7.98
CA ALA A 139 -3.59 3.73 8.11
C ALA A 139 -3.06 4.63 9.22
N ASP A 140 -1.98 4.19 9.87
CA ASP A 140 -1.16 5.03 10.75
C ASP A 140 -0.08 5.78 9.96
N LEU A 141 0.33 5.22 8.82
CA LEU A 141 1.38 5.74 7.95
C LEU A 141 0.99 5.52 6.49
N ILE A 142 1.19 6.53 5.65
CA ILE A 142 1.08 6.40 4.19
C ILE A 142 2.36 6.85 3.49
N THR A 143 2.65 6.26 2.32
CA THR A 143 3.88 6.51 1.55
C THR A 143 3.62 6.97 0.10
N PRO A 144 2.74 7.95 -0.14
CA PRO A 144 2.39 8.37 -1.48
C PRO A 144 3.58 9.02 -2.19
N ASN A 145 3.78 8.73 -3.48
CA ASN A 145 4.62 9.53 -4.36
C ASN A 145 3.91 10.85 -4.73
N PHE A 146 4.59 11.72 -5.50
CA PHE A 146 4.03 13.03 -5.84
C PHE A 146 2.75 12.96 -6.68
N THR A 147 2.67 12.04 -7.62
CA THR A 147 1.46 11.80 -8.44
C THR A 147 0.29 11.35 -7.56
N GLU A 148 0.56 10.45 -6.64
CA GLU A 148 -0.45 9.93 -5.71
C GLU A 148 -0.96 11.00 -4.74
N VAL A 149 -0.09 11.90 -4.28
CA VAL A 149 -0.52 13.08 -3.50
C VAL A 149 -1.49 13.93 -4.32
N CYS A 150 -1.17 14.22 -5.59
CA CYS A 150 -2.07 14.96 -6.47
C CYS A 150 -3.41 14.25 -6.68
N LEU A 151 -3.38 12.94 -6.96
CA LEU A 151 -4.59 12.12 -7.14
C LEU A 151 -5.45 12.06 -5.88
N LEU A 152 -4.83 11.88 -4.71
CA LEU A 152 -5.55 11.82 -3.44
C LEU A 152 -6.20 13.16 -3.08
N LEU A 153 -5.55 14.27 -3.36
CA LEU A 153 -6.03 15.62 -3.05
C LEU A 153 -6.91 16.25 -4.14
N ASP A 154 -7.02 15.58 -5.30
CA ASP A 154 -7.68 16.14 -6.49
C ASP A 154 -7.00 17.42 -6.98
N GLU A 155 -5.67 17.43 -6.97
CA GLU A 155 -4.85 18.53 -7.44
C GLU A 155 -4.23 18.21 -8.81
N PRO A 156 -4.04 19.21 -9.67
CA PRO A 156 -3.37 19.00 -10.93
C PRO A 156 -1.90 18.64 -10.70
N TYR A 157 -1.40 17.64 -11.43
CA TYR A 157 0.02 17.31 -11.41
C TYR A 157 0.85 18.44 -12.04
N SER A 158 1.78 19.01 -11.30
CA SER A 158 2.70 20.03 -11.77
C SER A 158 4.14 19.68 -11.36
N PRO A 159 4.98 19.19 -12.28
CA PRO A 159 6.36 18.83 -11.96
C PRO A 159 7.21 20.00 -11.48
N GLU A 160 6.77 21.24 -11.76
CA GLU A 160 7.42 22.51 -11.35
C GLU A 160 6.93 23.02 -9.99
N ALA A 161 6.08 22.28 -9.29
CA ALA A 161 5.56 22.70 -7.99
C ALA A 161 6.71 22.98 -7.01
N ASP A 162 6.69 24.16 -6.39
CA ASP A 162 7.70 24.58 -5.45
C ASP A 162 7.57 23.90 -4.08
N LEU A 163 8.62 23.96 -3.28
CA LEU A 163 8.66 23.33 -1.96
C LEU A 163 7.56 23.83 -0.98
N PRO A 164 7.21 25.13 -0.93
CA PRO A 164 6.06 25.60 -0.14
C PRO A 164 4.74 24.96 -0.53
N THR A 165 4.43 24.85 -1.82
CA THR A 165 3.24 24.19 -2.36
C THR A 165 3.21 22.72 -1.95
N LEU A 166 4.31 22.00 -2.16
CA LEU A 166 4.44 20.60 -1.77
C LEU A 166 4.20 20.37 -0.26
N LYS A 167 4.80 21.21 0.59
CA LYS A 167 4.57 21.18 2.03
C LYS A 167 3.12 21.50 2.40
N GLY A 168 2.47 22.41 1.65
CA GLY A 168 1.05 22.72 1.80
C GLY A 168 0.16 21.52 1.54
N TRP A 169 0.41 20.80 0.45
CA TRP A 169 -0.33 19.59 0.09
C TRP A 169 -0.14 18.47 1.09
N LEU A 170 1.09 18.24 1.56
CA LEU A 170 1.34 17.23 2.61
C LEU A 170 0.57 17.53 3.90
N ARG A 171 0.57 18.80 4.34
CA ARG A 171 -0.21 19.21 5.52
C ARG A 171 -1.71 19.04 5.30
N ARG A 172 -2.20 19.33 4.08
CA ARG A 172 -3.61 19.14 3.73
C ARG A 172 -3.97 17.67 3.73
N LEU A 173 -3.13 16.82 3.13
CA LEU A 173 -3.30 15.37 3.13
C LEU A 173 -3.37 14.83 4.57
N ALA A 174 -2.41 15.19 5.42
CA ALA A 174 -2.38 14.74 6.81
C ALA A 174 -3.62 15.20 7.61
N ARG A 175 -4.09 16.44 7.42
CA ARG A 175 -5.27 16.98 8.11
C ARG A 175 -6.58 16.35 7.61
N GLN A 176 -6.71 16.16 6.30
CA GLN A 176 -7.93 15.67 5.68
C GLN A 176 -8.24 14.23 6.09
N TRP A 177 -7.22 13.41 6.32
CA TRP A 177 -7.37 12.00 6.71
C TRP A 177 -6.86 11.69 8.12
N TYR A 178 -6.57 12.71 8.94
CA TYR A 178 -6.10 12.56 10.33
C TYR A 178 -4.84 11.69 10.48
N ILE A 179 -4.00 11.65 9.43
CA ILE A 179 -2.75 10.90 9.44
C ILE A 179 -1.68 11.74 10.13
N PRO A 180 -0.90 11.21 11.09
CA PRO A 180 0.18 11.94 11.73
C PRO A 180 1.19 12.48 10.71
N LEU A 181 1.61 13.75 10.85
CA LEU A 181 2.56 14.39 9.91
C LEU A 181 3.85 13.59 9.67
N PRO A 182 4.45 12.90 10.66
CA PRO A 182 5.59 12.02 10.40
C PRO A 182 5.27 10.90 9.41
N GLY A 183 4.00 10.48 9.31
CA GLY A 183 3.54 9.41 8.45
C GLY A 183 3.43 9.73 6.96
N VAL A 184 3.61 11.00 6.56
CA VAL A 184 3.50 11.44 5.15
C VAL A 184 4.86 11.82 4.54
N PHE A 185 5.94 11.75 5.32
CA PHE A 185 7.23 12.36 4.96
C PHE A 185 8.05 11.61 3.90
N HIS A 186 7.75 10.37 3.56
CA HIS A 186 8.66 9.57 2.72
C HIS A 186 8.53 9.83 1.21
N ALA A 187 7.42 10.38 0.76
CA ALA A 187 7.08 10.50 -0.65
C ALA A 187 7.86 11.54 -1.45
N MET A 188 8.54 12.49 -0.80
CA MET A 188 9.15 13.65 -1.47
C MET A 188 10.67 13.67 -1.50
N GLN A 189 11.36 12.68 -0.96
CA GLN A 189 12.83 12.67 -0.92
C GLN A 189 13.50 12.50 -2.29
N ARG A 190 12.76 12.15 -3.35
CA ARG A 190 13.32 12.00 -4.71
C ARG A 190 13.43 13.32 -5.50
N LYS A 191 12.91 14.43 -4.98
CA LYS A 191 13.00 15.76 -5.63
C LYS A 191 13.79 16.80 -4.82
N LEU A 192 14.42 16.40 -3.71
CA LEU A 192 15.40 17.21 -2.97
C LEU A 192 16.80 16.65 -3.21
#